data_55fcd62b8f90a972cedefd2d7bcd8c2b
#
_entry.id   55fcd62b8f90a972cedefd2d7bcd8c2b
#
_cell.length_a   1.000
_cell.length_b   1.000
_cell.length_c   1.000
_cell.angle_alpha   90.00
_cell.angle_beta   90.00
_cell.angle_gamma   90.00
#
_symmetry.space_group_name_H-M   'P 1'
#
loop_
_entity.id
_entity.type
_entity.pdbx_description
1 polymer ?
#
loop_
_entity_poly.entity_id
_entity_poly.type
_entity_poly.pdbx_seq_one_letter_code
_entity_poly.pdbx_strand_id
1 'polypeptide(L)'
;MSAATRVVRPTAAPLPVLAEQPRVLDTAGEASRATARDTVTIIIPAYNEAETVGRLVEALACVSRLRPYRVLLIDDGSGDGTGEIALAAGAEVIVHPRRRGNGRTIKTGLAATTGGTVVILDGDGQHDPAMVPLLLAALDEGADLAVARRTVFRGSGLLRDLGNHVLSALASYMTRSAVPDLTSGFRAFRAETMQPFVHLLPEGFSTPTTSTLAYLHSGLRVQFIPMPPRRRGGSGSTHTRLLRDGPGFLAIAVKVTRLFRPMRALGPLLAGAALAIGITTFAPVPRWWALPALFVAPVLMILDGVWRLRRGERKSSDPTP
;
A
#
# COMPACT_ATOMS: atom_id res chain seq x y z
N MET A 1 19.20 12.02 19.61
CA MET A 1 19.29 13.24 18.78
C MET A 1 18.26 13.11 17.66
N SER A 2 17.15 13.85 17.76
CA SER A 2 16.05 13.81 16.78
C SER A 2 16.47 14.62 15.54
N ALA A 3 16.56 13.98 14.37
CA ALA A 3 16.85 14.65 13.12
C ALA A 3 15.63 15.51 12.72
N ALA A 4 15.82 16.80 12.62
CA ALA A 4 14.78 17.77 12.29
C ALA A 4 14.19 17.49 10.90
N THR A 5 12.87 17.44 10.83
CA THR A 5 12.08 17.35 9.60
C THR A 5 11.68 18.79 9.20
N ARG A 6 11.91 19.17 7.95
CA ARG A 6 11.63 20.54 7.45
C ARG A 6 10.36 20.51 6.55
N VAL A 7 9.41 21.39 6.83
CA VAL A 7 8.21 21.61 6.01
C VAL A 7 8.39 22.88 5.18
N VAL A 8 8.17 22.81 3.88
CA VAL A 8 8.30 23.93 2.94
C VAL A 8 6.97 24.15 2.22
N ARG A 9 6.44 25.39 2.21
CA ARG A 9 5.19 25.79 1.54
C ARG A 9 5.44 26.82 0.45
N PRO A 10 4.64 26.88 -0.61
CA PRO A 10 4.85 27.75 -1.76
C PRO A 10 4.44 29.21 -1.55
N THR A 11 4.81 29.84 -0.41
CA THR A 11 4.63 31.27 -0.18
C THR A 11 5.97 31.94 0.06
N ALA A 12 6.21 33.06 -0.59
CA ALA A 12 7.51 33.75 -0.71
C ALA A 12 8.04 34.42 0.59
N ALA A 13 7.84 33.81 1.76
CA ALA A 13 8.41 34.26 3.02
C ALA A 13 9.55 33.34 3.45
N PRO A 14 10.68 33.86 4.02
CA PRO A 14 11.77 33.04 4.49
C PRO A 14 11.32 32.11 5.60
N LEU A 15 11.80 30.87 5.54
CA LEU A 15 11.39 29.75 6.39
C LEU A 15 11.80 29.97 7.84
N PRO A 16 10.91 29.79 8.82
CA PRO A 16 11.30 29.68 10.22
C PRO A 16 11.94 28.33 10.50
N VAL A 17 13.09 28.34 11.13
CA VAL A 17 13.74 27.16 11.70
C VAL A 17 12.93 26.76 12.94
N LEU A 18 12.15 25.70 12.83
CA LEU A 18 11.41 25.15 13.97
C LEU A 18 12.32 24.20 14.75
N ALA A 19 12.94 24.72 15.79
CA ALA A 19 13.31 23.95 16.97
C ALA A 19 12.05 23.96 17.89
N GLU A 20 11.61 22.77 18.29
CA GLU A 20 10.48 22.44 19.17
C GLU A 20 9.20 21.96 18.47
N GLN A 21 8.57 20.99 19.13
CA GLN A 21 7.36 20.32 18.69
C GLN A 21 6.21 21.34 18.53
N PRO A 22 5.40 21.25 17.47
CA PRO A 22 4.25 22.13 17.33
C PRO A 22 3.25 21.86 18.46
N ARG A 23 3.02 22.82 19.33
CA ARG A 23 1.85 22.87 20.21
C ARG A 23 0.62 23.08 19.33
N VAL A 24 -0.24 22.07 19.26
CA VAL A 24 -1.57 22.20 18.70
C VAL A 24 -2.37 23.08 19.67
N LEU A 25 -2.66 24.30 19.29
CA LEU A 25 -3.65 25.14 20.00
C LEU A 25 -5.04 24.64 19.58
N ASP A 26 -5.69 23.99 20.51
CA ASP A 26 -7.01 23.38 20.41
C ASP A 26 -8.10 24.46 20.59
N THR A 27 -8.46 25.17 19.51
CA THR A 27 -9.63 26.10 19.50
C THR A 27 -10.31 26.15 18.13
N ALA A 28 -10.38 25.01 17.41
CA ALA A 28 -11.18 24.94 16.20
C ALA A 28 -12.43 24.11 16.47
N GLY A 29 -13.57 24.78 16.64
CA GLY A 29 -14.86 24.19 16.90
C GLY A 29 -15.33 23.21 15.79
N GLU A 30 -16.49 22.59 15.98
CA GLU A 30 -17.09 21.55 15.13
C GLU A 30 -17.12 21.86 13.62
N ALA A 31 -17.22 23.14 13.23
CA ALA A 31 -17.16 23.61 11.84
C ALA A 31 -15.80 23.32 11.17
N SER A 32 -14.68 23.42 11.91
CA SER A 32 -13.35 23.07 11.42
C SER A 32 -13.16 21.56 11.27
N ARG A 33 -13.82 20.75 12.08
CA ARG A 33 -13.82 19.28 11.96
C ARG A 33 -14.63 18.79 10.77
N ALA A 34 -15.74 19.45 10.42
CA ALA A 34 -16.55 19.14 9.24
C ALA A 34 -15.75 19.41 7.95
N THR A 35 -15.06 20.55 7.84
CA THR A 35 -14.20 20.86 6.68
C THR A 35 -12.98 19.95 6.58
N ALA A 36 -12.41 19.51 7.72
CA ALA A 36 -11.30 18.57 7.73
C ALA A 36 -11.71 17.17 7.23
N ARG A 37 -12.96 16.74 7.46
CA ARG A 37 -13.47 15.44 6.97
C ARG A 37 -13.63 15.37 5.45
N ASP A 38 -13.91 16.50 4.81
CA ASP A 38 -14.09 16.56 3.34
C ASP A 38 -12.79 16.80 2.58
N THR A 39 -11.71 17.14 3.26
CA THR A 39 -10.42 17.42 2.62
C THR A 39 -9.73 16.13 2.22
N VAL A 40 -9.21 16.11 0.98
CA VAL A 40 -8.37 15.03 0.46
C VAL A 40 -6.90 15.38 0.63
N THR A 41 -6.14 14.59 1.38
CA THR A 41 -4.69 14.70 1.46
C THR A 41 -4.05 13.66 0.55
N ILE A 42 -3.34 14.12 -0.48
CA ILE A 42 -2.62 13.26 -1.42
C ILE A 42 -1.17 13.16 -0.97
N ILE A 43 -0.76 12.01 -0.46
CA ILE A 43 0.59 11.74 0.02
C ILE A 43 1.41 11.12 -1.12
N ILE A 44 2.53 11.76 -1.48
CA ILE A 44 3.46 11.29 -2.50
C ILE A 44 4.81 11.00 -1.84
N PRO A 45 5.14 9.74 -1.52
CA PRO A 45 6.49 9.37 -1.15
C PRO A 45 7.39 9.45 -2.39
N ALA A 46 8.51 10.17 -2.29
CA ALA A 46 9.43 10.37 -3.41
C ALA A 46 10.89 10.21 -2.98
N TYR A 47 11.72 9.66 -3.87
CA TYR A 47 13.17 9.60 -3.74
C TYR A 47 13.83 9.61 -5.12
N ASN A 48 14.48 10.71 -5.49
CA ASN A 48 15.09 10.92 -6.79
C ASN A 48 14.08 10.71 -7.96
N GLU A 49 13.01 11.50 -7.95
CA GLU A 49 11.95 11.46 -8.96
C GLU A 49 11.73 12.84 -9.63
N ALA A 50 12.81 13.65 -9.74
CA ALA A 50 12.79 15.00 -10.32
C ALA A 50 12.17 15.05 -11.72
N GLU A 51 12.38 14.01 -12.55
CA GLU A 51 11.87 13.93 -13.92
C GLU A 51 10.34 13.81 -14.01
N THR A 52 9.68 13.31 -12.95
CA THR A 52 8.26 12.92 -12.98
C THR A 52 7.38 13.75 -12.06
N VAL A 53 7.93 14.17 -10.91
CA VAL A 53 7.13 14.71 -9.80
C VAL A 53 6.40 16.00 -10.14
N GLY A 54 7.00 16.93 -10.90
CA GLY A 54 6.35 18.20 -11.28
C GLY A 54 5.07 17.96 -12.06
N ARG A 55 5.17 17.17 -13.15
CA ARG A 55 4.01 16.81 -13.98
C ARG A 55 2.95 16.02 -13.21
N LEU A 56 3.37 15.19 -12.24
CA LEU A 56 2.46 14.44 -11.39
C LEU A 56 1.64 15.38 -10.52
N VAL A 57 2.28 16.35 -9.85
CA VAL A 57 1.61 17.33 -8.99
C VAL A 57 0.62 18.18 -9.81
N GLU A 58 1.04 18.67 -10.99
CA GLU A 58 0.17 19.43 -11.90
C GLU A 58 -1.05 18.61 -12.36
N ALA A 59 -0.84 17.33 -12.70
CA ALA A 59 -1.92 16.46 -13.15
C ALA A 59 -2.96 16.16 -12.04
N LEU A 60 -2.57 16.26 -10.75
CA LEU A 60 -3.49 16.10 -9.62
C LEU A 60 -4.48 17.28 -9.46
N ALA A 61 -4.29 18.37 -10.19
CA ALA A 61 -5.26 19.48 -10.21
C ALA A 61 -6.68 19.05 -10.64
N CYS A 62 -6.83 17.89 -11.33
CA CYS A 62 -8.14 17.32 -11.64
C CYS A 62 -9.00 17.03 -10.41
N VAL A 63 -8.39 16.79 -9.25
CA VAL A 63 -9.08 16.49 -7.98
C VAL A 63 -9.78 17.73 -7.42
N SER A 64 -9.27 18.93 -7.70
CA SER A 64 -9.83 20.20 -7.19
C SER A 64 -11.31 20.43 -7.55
N ARG A 65 -11.75 19.83 -8.65
CA ARG A 65 -13.14 19.91 -9.11
C ARG A 65 -14.11 19.06 -8.29
N LEU A 66 -13.61 18.16 -7.47
CA LEU A 66 -14.40 17.21 -6.70
C LEU A 66 -14.49 17.61 -5.22
N ARG A 67 -13.34 17.89 -4.62
CA ARG A 67 -13.20 18.19 -3.17
C ARG A 67 -12.02 19.13 -2.93
N PRO A 68 -12.02 19.86 -1.80
CA PRO A 68 -10.81 20.50 -1.31
C PRO A 68 -9.71 19.46 -1.14
N TYR A 69 -8.53 19.74 -1.68
CA TYR A 69 -7.40 18.82 -1.61
C TYR A 69 -6.09 19.56 -1.34
N ARG A 70 -5.12 18.82 -0.83
CA ARG A 70 -3.73 19.25 -0.76
C ARG A 70 -2.81 18.11 -1.21
N VAL A 71 -1.74 18.45 -1.86
CA VAL A 71 -0.67 17.51 -2.22
C VAL A 71 0.45 17.65 -1.22
N LEU A 72 0.78 16.56 -0.54
CA LEU A 72 1.84 16.48 0.44
C LEU A 72 2.92 15.52 -0.06
N LEU A 73 3.99 16.05 -0.60
CA LEU A 73 5.16 15.27 -0.99
C LEU A 73 6.08 15.07 0.19
N ILE A 74 6.49 13.82 0.41
CA ILE A 74 7.50 13.49 1.41
C ILE A 74 8.76 13.06 0.67
N ASP A 75 9.74 13.93 0.65
CA ASP A 75 11.04 13.69 0.02
C ASP A 75 11.95 12.90 0.97
N ASP A 76 12.32 11.69 0.58
CA ASP A 76 13.13 10.77 1.39
C ASP A 76 14.65 11.06 1.28
N GLY A 77 15.02 12.34 1.23
CA GLY A 77 16.41 12.80 1.15
C GLY A 77 16.97 12.67 -0.27
N SER A 78 16.24 13.17 -1.27
CA SER A 78 16.70 13.23 -2.66
C SER A 78 17.89 14.18 -2.84
N GLY A 79 18.72 13.89 -3.84
CA GLY A 79 19.85 14.73 -4.24
C GLY A 79 19.69 15.38 -5.61
N ASP A 80 18.53 15.19 -6.26
CA ASP A 80 18.26 15.59 -7.65
C ASP A 80 17.33 16.80 -7.82
N GLY A 81 16.90 17.43 -6.71
CA GLY A 81 15.97 18.56 -6.75
C GLY A 81 14.48 18.16 -6.76
N THR A 82 14.16 16.90 -6.43
CA THR A 82 12.77 16.39 -6.38
C THR A 82 11.86 17.28 -5.52
N GLY A 83 12.31 17.66 -4.30
CA GLY A 83 11.52 18.48 -3.37
C GLY A 83 11.24 19.88 -3.91
N GLU A 84 12.24 20.53 -4.47
CA GLU A 84 12.16 21.87 -5.04
C GLU A 84 11.18 21.92 -6.25
N ILE A 85 11.26 20.91 -7.11
CA ILE A 85 10.38 20.79 -8.28
C ILE A 85 8.93 20.58 -7.84
N ALA A 86 8.70 19.73 -6.85
CA ALA A 86 7.35 19.50 -6.32
C ALA A 86 6.77 20.76 -5.67
N LEU A 87 7.59 21.49 -4.92
CA LEU A 87 7.21 22.76 -4.31
C LEU A 87 6.82 23.81 -5.38
N ALA A 88 7.64 23.93 -6.43
CA ALA A 88 7.37 24.84 -7.54
C ALA A 88 6.07 24.47 -8.29
N ALA A 89 5.71 23.19 -8.34
CA ALA A 89 4.47 22.69 -8.92
C ALA A 89 3.25 22.85 -7.98
N GLY A 90 3.41 23.38 -6.75
CA GLY A 90 2.33 23.69 -5.82
C GLY A 90 2.08 22.64 -4.73
N ALA A 91 2.96 21.66 -4.54
CA ALA A 91 2.87 20.72 -3.43
C ALA A 91 3.39 21.34 -2.12
N GLU A 92 2.86 20.88 -0.98
CA GLU A 92 3.54 21.00 0.32
C GLU A 92 4.64 19.94 0.39
N VAL A 93 5.82 20.26 0.91
CA VAL A 93 6.95 19.34 0.93
C VAL A 93 7.50 19.15 2.34
N ILE A 94 7.69 17.89 2.74
CA ILE A 94 8.43 17.51 3.94
C ILE A 94 9.68 16.77 3.49
N VAL A 95 10.87 17.25 3.89
CA VAL A 95 12.15 16.65 3.50
C VAL A 95 12.75 15.88 4.67
N HIS A 96 13.10 14.61 4.45
CA HIS A 96 13.91 13.84 5.38
C HIS A 96 15.41 14.21 5.21
N PRO A 97 16.18 14.37 6.28
CA PRO A 97 17.60 14.72 6.19
C PRO A 97 18.46 13.60 5.60
N ARG A 98 17.94 12.40 5.51
CA ARG A 98 18.55 11.21 4.89
C ARG A 98 17.47 10.21 4.51
N ARG A 99 17.78 9.30 3.60
CA ARG A 99 16.89 8.22 3.18
C ARG A 99 16.48 7.34 4.36
N ARG A 100 15.17 7.17 4.55
CA ARG A 100 14.55 6.41 5.64
C ARG A 100 13.69 5.25 5.14
N GLY A 101 13.38 5.22 3.86
CA GLY A 101 12.59 4.21 3.18
C GLY A 101 11.11 4.56 3.07
N ASN A 102 10.44 3.96 2.07
CA ASN A 102 9.07 4.27 1.67
C ASN A 102 8.07 4.17 2.84
N GLY A 103 8.16 3.14 3.68
CA GLY A 103 7.24 2.98 4.81
C GLY A 103 7.34 4.13 5.82
N ARG A 104 8.56 4.58 6.11
CA ARG A 104 8.76 5.74 6.98
C ARG A 104 8.26 7.03 6.36
N THR A 105 8.48 7.18 5.07
CA THR A 105 7.99 8.32 4.28
C THR A 105 6.47 8.40 4.34
N ILE A 106 5.76 7.29 4.12
CA ILE A 106 4.31 7.21 4.26
C ILE A 106 3.85 7.54 5.69
N LYS A 107 4.51 6.99 6.72
CA LYS A 107 4.19 7.32 8.12
C LYS A 107 4.35 8.82 8.43
N THR A 108 5.39 9.45 7.88
CA THR A 108 5.57 10.91 8.01
C THR A 108 4.41 11.66 7.39
N GLY A 109 3.96 11.28 6.19
CA GLY A 109 2.80 11.87 5.54
C GLY A 109 1.50 11.66 6.32
N LEU A 110 1.27 10.45 6.85
CA LEU A 110 0.11 10.14 7.70
C LEU A 110 0.12 10.96 9.00
N ALA A 111 1.27 11.14 9.64
CA ALA A 111 1.40 11.96 10.85
C ALA A 111 1.15 13.45 10.59
N ALA A 112 1.39 13.93 9.36
CA ALA A 112 1.10 15.30 8.93
C ALA A 112 -0.34 15.50 8.44
N THR A 113 -1.16 14.44 8.45
CA THR A 113 -2.57 14.48 8.04
C THR A 113 -3.47 14.75 9.24
N THR A 114 -4.35 15.75 9.14
CA THR A 114 -5.24 16.18 10.22
C THR A 114 -6.63 15.53 10.19
N GLY A 115 -6.83 14.52 9.35
CA GLY A 115 -8.11 13.84 9.13
C GLY A 115 -8.52 13.82 7.67
N GLY A 116 -9.79 13.51 7.40
CA GLY A 116 -10.34 13.44 6.04
C GLY A 116 -9.94 12.18 5.27
N THR A 117 -9.92 12.30 3.95
CA THR A 117 -9.54 11.21 3.05
C THR A 117 -8.07 11.32 2.67
N VAL A 118 -7.36 10.20 2.74
CA VAL A 118 -5.96 10.09 2.32
C VAL A 118 -5.88 9.30 1.02
N VAL A 119 -5.14 9.83 0.06
CA VAL A 119 -4.73 9.12 -1.14
C VAL A 119 -3.22 8.97 -1.11
N ILE A 120 -2.71 7.78 -1.36
CA ILE A 120 -1.26 7.52 -1.51
C ILE A 120 -1.01 7.11 -2.95
N LEU A 121 -0.03 7.72 -3.59
CA LEU A 121 0.48 7.31 -4.90
C LEU A 121 1.99 7.58 -4.99
N ASP A 122 2.72 6.72 -5.72
CA ASP A 122 4.17 6.85 -5.84
C ASP A 122 4.56 7.99 -6.81
N GLY A 123 5.71 8.64 -6.55
CA GLY A 123 6.23 9.77 -7.33
C GLY A 123 6.78 9.41 -8.71
N ASP A 124 6.87 8.13 -9.06
CA ASP A 124 7.54 7.60 -10.27
C ASP A 124 6.71 7.72 -11.57
N GLY A 125 5.51 8.30 -11.50
CA GLY A 125 4.62 8.52 -12.63
C GLY A 125 3.96 7.25 -13.20
N GLN A 126 4.07 6.10 -12.55
CA GLN A 126 3.38 4.87 -12.96
C GLN A 126 1.88 4.89 -12.63
N HIS A 127 1.48 5.70 -11.67
CA HIS A 127 0.11 5.87 -11.25
C HIS A 127 -0.56 6.98 -12.06
N ASP A 128 -1.77 6.71 -12.58
CA ASP A 128 -2.53 7.71 -13.33
C ASP A 128 -3.36 8.57 -12.36
N PRO A 129 -3.09 9.88 -12.22
CA PRO A 129 -3.88 10.77 -11.38
C PRO A 129 -5.39 10.75 -11.67
N ALA A 130 -5.80 10.46 -12.92
CA ALA A 130 -7.20 10.33 -13.32
C ALA A 130 -7.96 9.20 -12.56
N MET A 131 -7.23 8.30 -11.90
CA MET A 131 -7.84 7.26 -11.05
C MET A 131 -8.26 7.78 -9.67
N VAL A 132 -7.76 8.94 -9.21
CA VAL A 132 -8.10 9.48 -7.89
C VAL A 132 -9.62 9.65 -7.73
N PRO A 133 -10.37 10.25 -8.67
CA PRO A 133 -11.82 10.33 -8.60
C PRO A 133 -12.52 8.98 -8.39
N LEU A 134 -12.06 7.93 -9.06
CA LEU A 134 -12.64 6.59 -8.96
C LEU A 134 -12.36 5.96 -7.58
N LEU A 135 -11.18 6.18 -7.02
CA LEU A 135 -10.85 5.73 -5.66
C LEU A 135 -11.71 6.46 -4.62
N LEU A 136 -11.93 7.77 -4.79
CA LEU A 136 -12.78 8.55 -3.90
C LEU A 136 -14.25 8.08 -3.98
N ALA A 137 -14.77 7.86 -5.19
CA ALA A 137 -16.12 7.33 -5.40
C ALA A 137 -16.32 5.98 -4.69
N ALA A 138 -15.34 5.07 -4.77
CA ALA A 138 -15.41 3.79 -4.06
C ALA A 138 -15.51 3.95 -2.54
N LEU A 139 -14.83 4.95 -1.96
CA LEU A 139 -14.98 5.25 -0.52
C LEU A 139 -16.35 5.83 -0.19
N ASP A 140 -16.94 6.63 -1.09
CA ASP A 140 -18.29 7.16 -0.93
C ASP A 140 -19.35 6.06 -1.04
N GLU A 141 -19.11 5.03 -1.83
CA GLU A 141 -19.91 3.81 -1.93
C GLU A 141 -19.74 2.85 -0.73
N GLY A 142 -18.97 3.27 0.28
CA GLY A 142 -18.81 2.56 1.54
C GLY A 142 -17.63 1.60 1.60
N ALA A 143 -16.64 1.71 0.71
CA ALA A 143 -15.36 1.04 0.93
C ALA A 143 -14.58 1.74 2.06
N ASP A 144 -13.88 0.97 2.89
CA ASP A 144 -12.96 1.51 3.90
C ASP A 144 -11.56 1.76 3.31
N LEU A 145 -11.20 0.95 2.29
CA LEU A 145 -9.95 1.05 1.54
C LEU A 145 -10.24 0.79 0.06
N ALA A 146 -9.92 1.75 -0.80
CA ALA A 146 -9.94 1.60 -2.25
C ALA A 146 -8.50 1.43 -2.77
N VAL A 147 -8.24 0.41 -3.57
CA VAL A 147 -6.92 0.07 -4.12
C VAL A 147 -6.98 0.05 -5.64
N ALA A 148 -6.16 0.86 -6.31
CA ALA A 148 -6.00 0.77 -7.76
C ALA A 148 -5.18 -0.49 -8.10
N ARG A 149 -5.83 -1.51 -8.67
CA ARG A 149 -5.19 -2.76 -9.07
C ARG A 149 -4.68 -2.70 -10.50
N ARG A 150 -3.49 -3.18 -10.73
CA ARG A 150 -2.94 -3.33 -12.09
C ARG A 150 -3.67 -4.45 -12.82
N THR A 151 -4.21 -4.17 -14.01
CA THR A 151 -4.95 -5.15 -14.81
C THR A 151 -4.02 -6.09 -15.59
N VAL A 152 -2.81 -5.65 -15.89
CA VAL A 152 -1.80 -6.43 -16.61
C VAL A 152 -0.43 -6.15 -16.01
N PHE A 153 0.28 -7.19 -15.63
CA PHE A 153 1.68 -7.12 -15.19
C PHE A 153 2.67 -7.18 -16.38
N ARG A 154 2.24 -6.78 -17.61
CA ARG A 154 3.07 -6.87 -18.81
C ARG A 154 4.32 -5.99 -18.71
N GLY A 155 5.48 -6.60 -18.84
CA GLY A 155 6.78 -5.94 -18.90
C GLY A 155 7.66 -6.10 -17.67
N SER A 156 7.19 -6.75 -16.60
CA SER A 156 8.00 -7.00 -15.39
C SER A 156 8.75 -8.33 -15.40
N GLY A 157 8.48 -9.20 -16.39
CA GLY A 157 9.08 -10.55 -16.54
C GLY A 157 8.20 -11.64 -15.92
N LEU A 158 8.17 -12.82 -16.58
CA LEU A 158 7.31 -13.97 -16.21
C LEU A 158 7.45 -14.40 -14.75
N LEU A 159 8.67 -14.40 -14.20
CA LEU A 159 8.93 -14.80 -12.81
C LEU A 159 8.32 -13.79 -11.81
N ARG A 160 8.34 -12.51 -12.12
CA ARG A 160 7.76 -11.46 -11.27
C ARG A 160 6.24 -11.54 -11.29
N ASP A 161 5.66 -11.77 -12.45
CA ASP A 161 4.21 -11.92 -12.61
C ASP A 161 3.71 -13.17 -11.88
N LEU A 162 4.42 -14.29 -12.01
CA LEU A 162 4.13 -15.52 -11.27
C LEU A 162 4.22 -15.30 -9.76
N GLY A 163 5.28 -14.64 -9.28
CA GLY A 163 5.44 -14.33 -7.85
C GLY A 163 4.32 -13.45 -7.30
N ASN A 164 3.89 -12.43 -8.05
CA ASN A 164 2.76 -11.59 -7.67
C ASN A 164 1.46 -12.40 -7.61
N HIS A 165 1.22 -13.31 -8.56
CA HIS A 165 0.05 -14.20 -8.53
C HIS A 165 0.06 -15.13 -7.32
N VAL A 166 1.21 -15.73 -6.99
CA VAL A 166 1.35 -16.57 -5.79
C VAL A 166 1.08 -15.78 -4.52
N LEU A 167 1.63 -14.57 -4.39
CA LEU A 167 1.39 -13.69 -3.24
C LEU A 167 -0.09 -13.30 -3.12
N SER A 168 -0.74 -12.95 -4.24
CA SER A 168 -2.16 -12.63 -4.29
C SER A 168 -3.02 -13.85 -3.93
N ALA A 169 -2.69 -15.05 -4.41
CA ALA A 169 -3.38 -16.28 -4.05
C ALA A 169 -3.25 -16.59 -2.56
N LEU A 170 -2.05 -16.50 -1.99
CA LEU A 170 -1.81 -16.70 -0.56
C LEU A 170 -2.57 -15.68 0.28
N ALA A 171 -2.55 -14.39 -0.09
CA ALA A 171 -3.31 -13.36 0.59
C ALA A 171 -4.83 -13.65 0.53
N SER A 172 -5.32 -14.09 -0.62
CA SER A 172 -6.73 -14.45 -0.80
C SER A 172 -7.15 -15.65 0.05
N TYR A 173 -6.28 -16.66 0.19
CA TYR A 173 -6.46 -17.76 1.13
C TYR A 173 -6.51 -17.26 2.58
N MET A 174 -5.49 -16.47 2.98
CA MET A 174 -5.35 -15.99 4.36
C MET A 174 -6.52 -15.13 4.81
N THR A 175 -7.04 -14.25 3.93
CA THR A 175 -8.10 -13.29 4.24
C THR A 175 -9.50 -13.78 3.95
N ARG A 176 -9.67 -14.87 3.20
CA ARG A 176 -10.94 -15.35 2.61
C ARG A 176 -11.61 -14.37 1.64
N SER A 177 -10.87 -13.42 1.14
CA SER A 177 -11.33 -12.39 0.20
C SER A 177 -10.49 -12.43 -1.06
N ALA A 178 -11.03 -12.02 -2.21
CA ALA A 178 -10.23 -11.88 -3.42
C ALA A 178 -9.26 -10.70 -3.27
N VAL A 179 -7.96 -10.95 -3.38
CA VAL A 179 -6.89 -9.94 -3.31
C VAL A 179 -6.11 -9.97 -4.63
N PRO A 180 -6.61 -9.32 -5.70
CA PRO A 180 -6.02 -9.41 -7.03
C PRO A 180 -4.67 -8.70 -7.15
N ASP A 181 -4.41 -7.68 -6.36
CA ASP A 181 -3.12 -6.98 -6.31
C ASP A 181 -2.78 -6.57 -4.87
N LEU A 182 -1.90 -7.36 -4.23
CA LEU A 182 -1.48 -7.12 -2.86
C LEU A 182 -0.45 -5.99 -2.74
N THR A 183 0.26 -5.68 -3.82
CA THR A 183 1.46 -4.84 -3.81
C THR A 183 1.25 -3.43 -4.37
N SER A 184 0.05 -3.09 -4.84
CA SER A 184 -0.22 -1.76 -5.37
C SER A 184 -0.11 -0.68 -4.28
N GLY A 185 0.74 0.32 -4.53
CA GLY A 185 0.91 1.50 -3.67
C GLY A 185 -0.23 2.51 -3.79
N PHE A 186 -0.93 2.55 -4.93
CA PHE A 186 -1.97 3.51 -5.22
C PHE A 186 -3.29 3.14 -4.54
N ARG A 187 -3.66 3.91 -3.52
CA ARG A 187 -4.81 3.62 -2.67
C ARG A 187 -5.41 4.85 -2.04
N ALA A 188 -6.68 4.75 -1.65
CA ALA A 188 -7.38 5.76 -0.88
C ALA A 188 -8.09 5.14 0.32
N PHE A 189 -8.15 5.87 1.43
CA PHE A 189 -8.82 5.46 2.67
C PHE A 189 -9.16 6.69 3.53
N ARG A 190 -10.02 6.53 4.52
CA ARG A 190 -10.26 7.57 5.52
C ARG A 190 -9.13 7.54 6.56
N ALA A 191 -8.59 8.70 6.94
CA ALA A 191 -7.48 8.78 7.90
C ALA A 191 -7.80 8.04 9.21
N GLU A 192 -9.03 8.15 9.69
CA GLU A 192 -9.51 7.50 10.92
C GLU A 192 -9.50 5.98 10.84
N THR A 193 -9.78 5.37 9.67
CA THR A 193 -9.76 3.91 9.49
C THR A 193 -8.35 3.33 9.43
N MET A 194 -7.36 4.14 9.02
CA MET A 194 -5.95 3.73 8.99
C MET A 194 -5.24 3.90 10.34
N GLN A 195 -5.67 4.85 11.16
CA GLN A 195 -4.99 5.20 12.40
C GLN A 195 -4.70 3.99 13.33
N PRO A 196 -5.64 3.04 13.55
CA PRO A 196 -5.38 1.86 14.37
C PRO A 196 -4.26 0.96 13.83
N PHE A 197 -3.93 1.04 12.55
CA PHE A 197 -2.99 0.16 11.87
C PHE A 197 -1.63 0.80 11.58
N VAL A 198 -1.45 2.11 11.84
CA VAL A 198 -0.19 2.82 11.55
C VAL A 198 1.00 2.17 12.25
N HIS A 199 0.81 1.67 13.46
CA HIS A 199 1.87 0.99 14.22
C HIS A 199 2.32 -0.35 13.59
N LEU A 200 1.45 -0.99 12.78
CA LEU A 200 1.76 -2.24 12.09
C LEU A 200 2.56 -2.01 10.79
N LEU A 201 2.50 -0.79 10.23
CA LEU A 201 3.17 -0.48 8.99
C LEU A 201 4.69 -0.61 9.16
N PRO A 202 5.40 -1.27 8.23
CA PRO A 202 6.86 -1.39 8.30
C PRO A 202 7.54 -0.04 8.06
N GLU A 203 8.76 0.13 8.55
CA GLU A 203 9.56 1.34 8.30
C GLU A 203 10.08 1.41 6.85
N GLY A 204 10.42 0.26 6.27
CA GLY A 204 10.99 0.17 4.94
C GLY A 204 9.95 -0.12 3.87
N PHE A 205 9.89 -1.37 3.46
CA PHE A 205 9.12 -1.82 2.31
C PHE A 205 7.83 -2.54 2.74
N SER A 206 6.77 -2.48 1.89
CA SER A 206 5.56 -3.31 2.06
C SER A 206 4.40 -2.71 2.88
N THR A 207 4.32 -1.40 3.02
CA THR A 207 3.12 -0.71 3.53
C THR A 207 1.83 -1.16 2.81
N PRO A 208 1.81 -1.32 1.46
CA PRO A 208 0.65 -1.83 0.73
C PRO A 208 0.14 -3.18 1.23
N THR A 209 1.03 -4.14 1.38
CA THR A 209 0.69 -5.49 1.84
C THR A 209 0.14 -5.48 3.25
N THR A 210 0.82 -4.78 4.17
CA THR A 210 0.43 -4.72 5.57
C THR A 210 -0.95 -4.09 5.75
N SER A 211 -1.19 -2.93 5.13
CA SER A 211 -2.46 -2.22 5.26
C SER A 211 -3.62 -3.01 4.64
N THR A 212 -3.46 -3.59 3.44
CA THR A 212 -4.51 -4.40 2.81
C THR A 212 -4.89 -5.60 3.69
N LEU A 213 -3.91 -6.34 4.22
CA LEU A 213 -4.17 -7.48 5.10
C LEU A 213 -4.79 -7.06 6.43
N ALA A 214 -4.34 -5.94 7.03
CA ALA A 214 -4.90 -5.42 8.27
C ALA A 214 -6.40 -5.08 8.10
N TYR A 215 -6.75 -4.37 7.03
CA TYR A 215 -8.14 -4.03 6.74
C TYR A 215 -9.00 -5.29 6.55
N LEU A 216 -8.58 -6.22 5.70
CA LEU A 216 -9.33 -7.45 5.43
C LEU A 216 -9.47 -8.35 6.66
N HIS A 217 -8.44 -8.48 7.49
CA HIS A 217 -8.52 -9.25 8.73
C HIS A 217 -9.41 -8.62 9.80
N SER A 218 -9.53 -7.30 9.80
CA SER A 218 -10.43 -6.55 10.67
C SER A 218 -11.88 -6.52 10.16
N GLY A 219 -12.17 -7.17 9.03
CA GLY A 219 -13.51 -7.22 8.45
C GLY A 219 -13.92 -5.95 7.70
N LEU A 220 -12.99 -5.04 7.47
CA LEU A 220 -13.22 -3.80 6.73
C LEU A 220 -13.35 -4.09 5.22
N ARG A 221 -14.15 -3.27 4.54
CA ARG A 221 -14.45 -3.43 3.11
C ARG A 221 -13.31 -2.85 2.26
N VAL A 222 -12.60 -3.73 1.54
CA VAL A 222 -11.56 -3.36 0.58
C VAL A 222 -12.09 -3.53 -0.84
N GLN A 223 -12.02 -2.47 -1.64
CA GLN A 223 -12.44 -2.48 -3.04
C GLN A 223 -11.22 -2.31 -3.95
N PHE A 224 -11.12 -3.16 -4.99
CA PHE A 224 -10.05 -3.12 -5.97
C PHE A 224 -10.56 -2.54 -7.28
N ILE A 225 -10.03 -1.38 -7.68
CA ILE A 225 -10.43 -0.65 -8.88
C ILE A 225 -9.43 -0.97 -10.00
N PRO A 226 -9.87 -1.51 -11.15
CA PRO A 226 -8.97 -1.78 -12.26
C PRO A 226 -8.28 -0.51 -12.77
N MET A 227 -6.96 -0.55 -12.88
CA MET A 227 -6.15 0.53 -13.43
C MET A 227 -5.41 0.04 -14.68
N PRO A 228 -5.47 0.76 -15.81
CA PRO A 228 -4.69 0.42 -16.99
C PRO A 228 -3.19 0.51 -16.67
N PRO A 229 -2.36 -0.36 -17.28
CA PRO A 229 -0.92 -0.32 -17.07
C PRO A 229 -0.35 0.96 -17.70
N ARG A 230 0.46 1.70 -16.93
CA ARG A 230 1.21 2.86 -17.41
C ARG A 230 2.71 2.58 -17.34
N ARG A 231 3.47 3.03 -18.33
CA ARG A 231 4.93 2.95 -18.30
C ARG A 231 5.47 3.97 -17.30
N ARG A 232 6.58 3.62 -16.63
CA ARG A 232 7.31 4.54 -15.78
C ARG A 232 7.78 5.75 -16.59
N GLY A 233 7.59 6.95 -16.05
CA GLY A 233 7.93 8.20 -16.73
C GLY A 233 9.39 8.64 -16.62
N GLY A 234 10.19 8.01 -15.72
CA GLY A 234 11.57 8.40 -15.44
C GLY A 234 12.59 7.29 -15.70
N SER A 235 13.87 7.66 -15.69
CA SER A 235 15.02 6.76 -15.89
C SER A 235 15.36 5.90 -14.65
N GLY A 236 14.66 6.13 -13.52
CA GLY A 236 14.90 5.45 -12.25
C GLY A 236 14.72 3.94 -12.31
N SER A 237 15.61 3.18 -11.65
CA SER A 237 15.50 1.73 -11.55
C SER A 237 14.35 1.31 -10.65
N THR A 238 13.59 0.26 -11.04
CA THR A 238 12.62 -0.36 -10.13
C THR A 238 13.36 -0.95 -8.94
N HIS A 239 13.21 -0.36 -7.75
CA HIS A 239 13.90 -0.79 -6.53
C HIS A 239 13.41 -2.14 -5.99
N THR A 240 12.27 -2.65 -6.49
CA THR A 240 11.72 -3.95 -6.06
C THR A 240 12.30 -5.09 -6.88
N ARG A 241 13.14 -5.92 -6.27
CA ARG A 241 13.67 -7.16 -6.86
C ARG A 241 12.91 -8.34 -6.27
N LEU A 242 12.01 -8.98 -7.04
CA LEU A 242 11.10 -10.02 -6.54
C LEU A 242 11.82 -11.18 -5.84
N LEU A 243 12.93 -11.67 -6.39
CA LEU A 243 13.70 -12.75 -5.78
C LEU A 243 14.33 -12.36 -4.45
N ARG A 244 14.70 -11.07 -4.28
CA ARG A 244 15.26 -10.53 -3.06
C ARG A 244 14.18 -10.13 -2.04
N ASP A 245 13.08 -9.52 -2.53
CA ASP A 245 12.07 -8.91 -1.69
C ASP A 245 10.85 -9.84 -1.48
N GLY A 246 10.66 -10.84 -2.36
CA GLY A 246 9.56 -11.81 -2.29
C GLY A 246 9.44 -12.55 -0.96
N PRO A 247 10.53 -13.10 -0.39
CA PRO A 247 10.51 -13.69 0.94
C PRO A 247 10.07 -12.72 2.03
N GLY A 248 10.44 -11.43 1.89
CA GLY A 248 10.01 -10.36 2.80
C GLY A 248 8.50 -10.11 2.75
N PHE A 249 7.90 -10.10 1.57
CA PHE A 249 6.44 -9.99 1.42
C PHE A 249 5.70 -11.16 2.05
N LEU A 250 6.20 -12.38 1.83
CA LEU A 250 5.62 -13.57 2.42
C LEU A 250 5.73 -13.54 3.96
N ALA A 251 6.90 -13.17 4.48
CA ALA A 251 7.11 -13.05 5.92
C ALA A 251 6.16 -12.03 6.56
N ILE A 252 5.93 -10.88 5.90
CA ILE A 252 4.98 -9.87 6.36
C ILE A 252 3.55 -10.41 6.28
N ALA A 253 3.16 -11.06 5.19
CA ALA A 253 1.83 -11.65 5.06
C ALA A 253 1.55 -12.67 6.16
N VAL A 254 2.51 -13.56 6.44
CA VAL A 254 2.42 -14.53 7.55
C VAL A 254 2.38 -13.82 8.91
N LYS A 255 3.24 -12.82 9.14
CA LYS A 255 3.29 -12.06 10.40
C LYS A 255 1.95 -11.36 10.69
N VAL A 256 1.40 -10.64 9.72
CA VAL A 256 0.12 -9.94 9.87
C VAL A 256 -1.02 -10.95 10.05
N THR A 257 -1.09 -12.00 9.24
CA THR A 257 -2.13 -13.04 9.38
C THR A 257 -2.04 -13.74 10.72
N ARG A 258 -0.82 -14.01 11.23
CA ARG A 258 -0.62 -14.62 12.53
C ARG A 258 -1.12 -13.75 13.69
N LEU A 259 -1.03 -12.42 13.53
CA LEU A 259 -1.54 -11.48 14.53
C LEU A 259 -3.08 -11.54 14.64
N PHE A 260 -3.77 -11.65 13.52
CA PHE A 260 -5.24 -11.64 13.48
C PHE A 260 -5.87 -13.03 13.46
N ARG A 261 -5.24 -14.01 12.79
CA ARG A 261 -5.76 -15.37 12.59
C ARG A 261 -4.64 -16.43 12.58
N PRO A 262 -4.05 -16.74 13.74
CA PRO A 262 -2.86 -17.61 13.84
C PRO A 262 -3.06 -19.00 13.24
N MET A 263 -4.22 -19.62 13.44
CA MET A 263 -4.52 -20.95 12.89
C MET A 263 -4.55 -21.00 11.36
N ARG A 264 -4.83 -19.89 10.70
CA ARG A 264 -4.78 -19.82 9.23
C ARG A 264 -3.37 -19.69 8.69
N ALA A 265 -2.51 -18.99 9.41
CA ALA A 265 -1.12 -18.86 9.03
C ALA A 265 -0.35 -20.16 9.24
N LEU A 266 -0.61 -20.87 10.34
CA LEU A 266 0.16 -22.04 10.79
C LEU A 266 -0.53 -23.38 10.54
N GLY A 267 -1.87 -23.42 10.56
CA GLY A 267 -2.66 -24.63 10.46
C GLY A 267 -2.29 -25.54 9.29
N PRO A 268 -2.17 -25.04 8.04
CA PRO A 268 -1.77 -25.87 6.92
C PRO A 268 -0.37 -26.47 7.05
N LEU A 269 0.57 -25.70 7.61
CA LEU A 269 1.93 -26.20 7.86
C LEU A 269 1.93 -27.29 8.94
N LEU A 270 1.17 -27.10 10.01
CA LEU A 270 0.99 -28.09 11.07
C LEU A 270 0.29 -29.35 10.54
N ALA A 271 -0.73 -29.21 9.70
CA ALA A 271 -1.41 -30.34 9.06
C ALA A 271 -0.47 -31.12 8.13
N GLY A 272 0.33 -30.44 7.33
CA GLY A 272 1.35 -31.07 6.48
C GLY A 272 2.42 -31.81 7.29
N ALA A 273 2.88 -31.20 8.38
CA ALA A 273 3.84 -31.84 9.30
C ALA A 273 3.23 -33.07 9.99
N ALA A 274 2.00 -32.96 10.48
CA ALA A 274 1.29 -34.11 11.08
C ALA A 274 1.09 -35.24 10.09
N LEU A 275 0.73 -34.95 8.84
CA LEU A 275 0.62 -35.94 7.75
C LEU A 275 1.97 -36.59 7.47
N ALA A 276 3.06 -35.83 7.37
CA ALA A 276 4.41 -36.35 7.16
C ALA A 276 4.85 -37.28 8.30
N ILE A 277 4.58 -36.89 9.56
CA ILE A 277 4.84 -37.73 10.74
C ILE A 277 4.00 -39.02 10.68
N GLY A 278 2.70 -38.91 10.36
CA GLY A 278 1.84 -40.09 10.20
C GLY A 278 2.37 -41.06 9.16
N ILE A 279 2.77 -40.57 7.98
CA ILE A 279 3.38 -41.41 6.92
C ILE A 279 4.65 -42.10 7.44
N THR A 280 5.55 -41.37 8.11
CA THR A 280 6.82 -41.95 8.59
C THR A 280 6.66 -42.96 9.75
N THR A 281 5.56 -42.84 10.50
CA THR A 281 5.34 -43.65 11.71
C THR A 281 4.51 -44.90 11.41
N PHE A 282 3.47 -44.77 10.57
CA PHE A 282 2.47 -45.82 10.38
C PHE A 282 2.47 -46.49 9.01
N ALA A 283 3.06 -45.84 7.98
CA ALA A 283 3.10 -46.42 6.64
C ALA A 283 4.36 -47.24 6.43
N PRO A 284 4.26 -48.48 5.85
CA PRO A 284 5.43 -49.32 5.50
C PRO A 284 6.10 -48.83 4.21
N VAL A 285 6.38 -47.52 4.12
CA VAL A 285 6.97 -46.86 2.97
C VAL A 285 8.29 -46.17 3.34
N PRO A 286 9.22 -45.98 2.42
CA PRO A 286 10.45 -45.24 2.65
C PRO A 286 10.16 -43.81 3.18
N ARG A 287 10.93 -43.37 4.17
CA ARG A 287 10.74 -42.05 4.83
C ARG A 287 10.73 -40.84 3.88
N TRP A 288 11.40 -40.94 2.72
CA TRP A 288 11.39 -39.87 1.72
C TRP A 288 10.01 -39.64 1.09
N TRP A 289 9.06 -40.58 1.18
CA TRP A 289 7.67 -40.39 0.75
C TRP A 289 6.91 -39.37 1.63
N ALA A 290 7.41 -39.06 2.80
CA ALA A 290 6.86 -38.01 3.64
C ALA A 290 7.17 -36.60 3.13
N LEU A 291 8.20 -36.42 2.31
CA LEU A 291 8.59 -35.12 1.77
C LEU A 291 7.48 -34.46 0.93
N PRO A 292 6.78 -35.16 0.02
CA PRO A 292 5.65 -34.58 -0.73
C PRO A 292 4.53 -34.09 0.17
N ALA A 293 4.28 -34.72 1.32
CA ALA A 293 3.24 -34.30 2.26
C ALA A 293 3.45 -32.88 2.80
N LEU A 294 4.70 -32.43 2.95
CA LEU A 294 5.04 -31.06 3.36
C LEU A 294 4.63 -30.02 2.32
N PHE A 295 4.52 -30.41 1.04
CA PHE A 295 4.15 -29.52 -0.05
C PHE A 295 2.63 -29.51 -0.34
N VAL A 296 1.89 -30.54 0.09
CA VAL A 296 0.44 -30.65 -0.15
C VAL A 296 -0.30 -29.45 0.42
N ALA A 297 -0.01 -29.08 1.66
CA ALA A 297 -0.70 -27.97 2.32
C ALA A 297 -0.42 -26.60 1.63
N PRO A 298 0.82 -26.20 1.34
CA PRO A 298 1.10 -24.99 0.55
C PRO A 298 0.42 -24.98 -0.82
N VAL A 299 0.40 -26.11 -1.52
CA VAL A 299 -0.28 -26.21 -2.83
C VAL A 299 -1.78 -26.00 -2.68
N LEU A 300 -2.43 -26.63 -1.71
CA LEU A 300 -3.86 -26.46 -1.46
C LEU A 300 -4.21 -25.01 -1.07
N MET A 301 -3.35 -24.34 -0.30
CA MET A 301 -3.50 -22.91 0.02
C MET A 301 -3.49 -22.05 -1.25
N ILE A 302 -2.55 -22.30 -2.15
CA ILE A 302 -2.44 -21.56 -3.42
C ILE A 302 -3.67 -21.84 -4.29
N LEU A 303 -4.11 -23.10 -4.40
CA LEU A 303 -5.28 -23.47 -5.20
C LEU A 303 -6.57 -22.83 -4.67
N ASP A 304 -6.80 -22.84 -3.35
CA ASP A 304 -7.95 -22.15 -2.74
C ASP A 304 -7.87 -20.63 -2.99
N GLY A 305 -6.68 -20.04 -2.86
CA GLY A 305 -6.45 -18.63 -3.16
C GLY A 305 -6.73 -18.28 -4.62
N VAL A 306 -6.26 -19.08 -5.57
CA VAL A 306 -6.54 -18.91 -7.01
C VAL A 306 -8.04 -19.02 -7.30
N TRP A 307 -8.72 -19.99 -6.68
CA TRP A 307 -10.17 -20.14 -6.83
C TRP A 307 -10.92 -18.89 -6.36
N ARG A 308 -10.51 -18.30 -5.22
CA ARG A 308 -11.12 -17.06 -4.68
C ARG A 308 -10.88 -15.88 -5.60
N LEU A 309 -9.69 -15.74 -6.15
CA LEU A 309 -9.36 -14.69 -7.14
C LEU A 309 -10.29 -14.78 -8.35
N ARG A 310 -10.42 -15.95 -8.96
CA ARG A 310 -11.30 -16.17 -10.13
C ARG A 310 -12.77 -15.90 -9.81
N ARG A 311 -13.22 -16.23 -8.60
CA ARG A 311 -14.60 -15.98 -8.15
C ARG A 311 -14.85 -14.50 -7.90
N GLY A 312 -13.86 -13.77 -7.39
CA GLY A 312 -13.91 -12.31 -7.20
C GLY A 312 -13.97 -11.56 -8.53
N GLU A 313 -13.20 -12.00 -9.52
CA GLU A 313 -13.21 -11.41 -10.87
C GLU A 313 -14.56 -11.59 -11.57
N ARG A 314 -15.22 -12.76 -11.44
CA ARG A 314 -16.57 -12.99 -12.00
C ARG A 314 -17.64 -12.08 -11.38
N LYS A 315 -17.57 -11.80 -10.06
CA LYS A 315 -18.50 -10.88 -9.40
C LYS A 315 -18.29 -9.41 -9.78
N SER A 316 -17.08 -9.04 -10.22
CA SER A 316 -16.73 -7.70 -10.68
C SER A 316 -17.10 -7.46 -12.16
N SER A 317 -17.34 -8.52 -12.93
CA SER A 317 -17.71 -8.47 -14.35
C SER A 317 -19.20 -8.61 -14.61
N ASP A 318 -20.01 -8.96 -13.61
CA ASP A 318 -21.45 -8.91 -13.73
C ASP A 318 -21.93 -7.45 -13.64
N PRO A 319 -22.58 -6.91 -14.68
CA PRO A 319 -23.21 -5.61 -14.58
C PRO A 319 -24.29 -5.69 -13.50
N THR A 320 -24.21 -4.82 -12.51
CA THR A 320 -25.32 -4.63 -11.55
C THR A 320 -26.61 -4.36 -12.31
N PRO A 321 -27.72 -5.01 -11.95
CA PRO A 321 -29.01 -4.80 -12.57
C PRO A 321 -29.48 -3.35 -12.42
#